data_fc83c3e129ada44e539d7a0a34bf8698
#
_entry.id   fc83c3e129ada44e539d7a0a34bf8698
#
_cell.length_a   1.000
_cell.length_b   1.000
_cell.length_c   1.000
_cell.angle_alpha   90.00
_cell.angle_beta   90.00
_cell.angle_gamma   90.00
#
_symmetry.space_group_name_H-M   'P 1'
#
loop_
_entity.id
_entity.type
_entity.pdbx_description
1 polymer ?
#
loop_
_entity_poly.entity_id
_entity_poly.type
_entity_poly.pdbx_seq_one_letter_code
_entity_poly.pdbx_strand_id
1 'polypeptide(L)' 'MREKITLVCSECQSRTYISSKKKGVVERFEARKFCPKCGKYTIHKEGK' A
#
# COMPACT_ATOMS: atom_id res chain seq x y z
N MET A 1 -10.19 1.63 -16.75
CA MET A 1 -9.35 0.50 -16.41
C MET A 1 -8.60 0.77 -15.11
N ARG A 2 -8.39 -0.28 -14.33
CA ARG A 2 -7.71 -0.15 -13.05
C ARG A 2 -6.37 -0.86 -13.07
N GLU A 3 -5.43 -0.31 -12.37
CA GLU A 3 -4.11 -0.91 -12.24
C GLU A 3 -3.97 -1.48 -10.84
N LYS A 4 -3.38 -2.66 -10.77
CA LYS A 4 -3.08 -3.26 -9.48
C LYS A 4 -1.85 -2.59 -8.90
N ILE A 5 -1.95 -2.27 -7.62
CA ILE A 5 -0.83 -1.68 -6.90
C ILE A 5 -0.58 -2.50 -5.65
N THR A 6 0.67 -2.53 -5.23
CA THR A 6 1.05 -3.22 -4.00
C THR A 6 1.29 -2.17 -2.92
N LEU A 7 0.68 -2.40 -1.77
CA LEU A 7 0.86 -1.50 -0.64
C LEU A 7 2.01 -2.00 0.21
N VAL A 8 2.94 -1.12 0.48
CA VAL A 8 4.16 -1.44 1.22
C VAL A 8 4.14 -0.70 2.53
N CYS A 9 4.40 -1.42 3.62
CA CYS A 9 4.48 -0.83 4.94
C CYS A 9 5.64 0.15 5.00
N SER A 10 5.39 1.32 5.59
CA SER A 10 6.42 2.34 5.70
C SER A 10 7.43 2.05 6.79
N GLU A 11 7.13 1.10 7.67
CA GLU A 11 8.01 0.76 8.78
C GLU A 11 8.93 -0.41 8.44
N CYS A 12 8.32 -1.54 8.12
CA CYS A 12 9.08 -2.76 7.85
C CYS A 12 9.16 -3.10 6.37
N GLN A 13 8.54 -2.29 5.53
CA GLN A 13 8.53 -2.45 4.07
C GLN A 13 7.95 -3.80 3.65
N SER A 14 6.93 -4.24 4.37
CA SER A 14 6.28 -5.50 4.08
C SER A 14 5.19 -5.29 3.02
N ARG A 15 5.19 -6.13 1.99
CA ARG A 15 4.19 -6.07 0.94
C ARG A 15 3.06 -7.02 1.27
N THR A 16 2.21 -6.58 2.18
CA THR A 16 1.15 -7.44 2.69
C THR A 16 -0.17 -7.24 1.97
N TYR A 17 -0.40 -6.04 1.47
CA TYR A 17 -1.70 -5.68 0.90
C TYR A 17 -1.57 -5.35 -0.58
N ILE A 18 -2.65 -5.63 -1.28
CA ILE A 18 -2.74 -5.30 -2.70
C ILE A 18 -4.03 -4.51 -2.89
N SER A 19 -3.95 -3.44 -3.67
CA SER A 19 -5.10 -2.62 -3.97
C SER A 19 -5.13 -2.32 -5.46
N SER A 20 -6.02 -1.43 -5.86
CA SER A 20 -6.09 -1.01 -7.25
C SER A 20 -6.49 0.45 -7.31
N LYS A 21 -6.10 1.10 -8.39
CA LYS A 21 -6.47 2.49 -8.60
C LYS A 21 -6.76 2.71 -10.08
N LYS A 22 -7.43 3.82 -10.39
CA LYS A 22 -7.72 4.16 -11.77
C LYS A 22 -6.45 4.45 -12.53
N LYS A 23 -6.41 3.98 -13.76
CA LYS A 23 -5.30 4.28 -14.65
C LYS A 23 -5.28 5.78 -14.92
N GLY A 24 -4.09 6.36 -14.88
CA GLY A 24 -3.94 7.79 -15.12
C GLY A 24 -3.87 8.62 -13.85
N VAL A 25 -4.16 8.03 -12.70
CA VAL A 25 -4.02 8.74 -11.43
C VAL A 25 -2.54 8.84 -11.09
N VAL A 26 -2.07 10.04 -10.93
CA VAL A 26 -0.64 10.29 -10.70
C VAL A 26 -0.29 10.22 -9.22
N GLU A 27 -1.24 10.52 -8.37
CA GLU A 27 -1.00 10.53 -6.93
C GLU A 27 -0.81 9.12 -6.40
N ARG A 28 0.10 8.99 -5.46
CA ARG A 28 0.37 7.71 -4.85
C ARG A 28 -0.75 7.36 -3.88
N PHE A 29 -1.11 6.10 -3.91
CA PHE A 29 -2.13 5.59 -3.01
C PHE A 29 -1.52 5.32 -1.65
N GLU A 30 -2.19 5.77 -0.61
CA GLU A 30 -1.76 5.53 0.76
C GLU A 30 -2.95 5.05 1.56
N ALA A 31 -2.71 4.07 2.42
CA ALA A 31 -3.76 3.54 3.28
C ALA A 31 -3.17 3.08 4.59
N ARG A 32 -3.93 3.28 5.65
CA ARG A 32 -3.51 2.84 6.97
C ARG A 32 -4.03 1.44 7.20
N LYS A 33 -3.13 0.49 7.34
CA LYS A 33 -3.48 -0.91 7.53
C LYS A 33 -2.67 -1.51 8.67
N PHE A 34 -3.22 -2.56 9.26
CA PHE A 34 -2.51 -3.28 10.30
C PHE A 34 -1.38 -4.09 9.70
N CYS A 35 -0.18 -3.88 10.21
CA CYS A 35 0.98 -4.61 9.74
C CYS A 35 1.31 -5.72 10.74
N PRO A 36 1.15 -6.98 10.34
CA PRO A 36 1.42 -8.08 11.28
C PRO A 36 2.90 -8.19 11.65
N LYS A 37 3.78 -7.72 10.78
CA LYS A 37 5.20 -7.76 11.09
C LYS A 37 5.59 -6.68 12.10
N CYS A 38 4.96 -5.53 12.01
CA CYS A 38 5.18 -4.45 12.98
C CYS A 38 4.33 -4.64 14.23
N GLY A 39 3.24 -5.39 14.10
CA GLY A 39 2.33 -5.59 15.20
C GLY A 39 1.48 -4.38 15.53
N LYS A 40 1.32 -3.48 14.57
CA LYS A 40 0.56 -2.25 14.78
C LYS A 40 0.09 -1.71 13.44
N TYR A 41 -0.79 -0.73 13.50
CA TYR A 41 -1.24 -0.05 12.30
C TYR A 41 -0.16 0.89 11.79
N THR A 42 0.13 0.80 10.52
CA THR A 42 1.12 1.66 9.89
C THR A 42 0.57 2.14 8.55
N ILE A 43 1.17 3.19 8.02
CA ILE A 43 0.78 3.70 6.72
C ILE A 43 1.43 2.81 5.66
N HIS A 44 0.57 2.33 4.77
CA HIS A 44 1.03 1.52 3.64
C HIS A 44 0.90 2.37 2.39
N LYS A 45 1.99 2.49 1.67
CA LYS A 45 2.05 3.32 0.49
C LYS A 45 2.17 2.45 -0.75
N GLU A 46 1.75 3.03 -1.87
CA GLU A 46 1.88 2.36 -3.14
C GLU A 46 3.34 2.09 -3.43
N GLY A 47 3.66 0.81 -3.66
CA GLY A 47 4.98 0.39 -4.05
C GLY A 47 4.91 -0.37 -5.35
N LYS A 48 6.02 -0.49 -6.00
CA LYS A 48 6.11 -1.25 -7.24
C LYS A 48 6.66 -2.63 -7.02
#